data_c76becb51625e6f7a00a24d74a83e540
#
_entry.id   c76becb51625e6f7a00a24d74a83e540
#
_cell.length_a   1.000
_cell.length_b   1.000
_cell.length_c   1.000
_cell.angle_alpha   90.00
_cell.angle_beta   90.00
_cell.angle_gamma   90.00
#
_symmetry.space_group_name_H-M   'P 1'
#
loop_
_entity.id
_entity.type
_entity.pdbx_description
1 polymer ?
#
loop_
_entity_poly.entity_id
_entity_poly.type
_entity_poly.pdbx_seq_one_letter_code
_entity_poly.pdbx_strand_id
1 'polypeptide(L)'
;VFGEWKGSPLGGAQEFVDAYTNDPETDFHTMVAEMAQIPRKQAKTINLGMMYGMGVKKLSEQLDLEIDEAKSLTEQYHSRVPFVKQLMSGVSRSVDKKEDGSIRSLKGRKCRFNLFEPLGYELKKAMPKKEAKATYGDTTPLRRAFTYKALNRLIQASAADMTKQAMVDLYEAGERPLLQVHDELGCSVRDLAHAK
;
A
#
# COMPACT_ATOMS: atom_id res chain seq x y z
N VAL A 1 -5.69 -4.28 -10.15
CA VAL A 1 -4.78 -3.23 -9.66
C VAL A 1 -3.32 -3.55 -9.97
N PHE A 2 -2.89 -4.82 -9.84
CA PHE A 2 -1.48 -5.18 -10.07
C PHE A 2 -1.12 -5.32 -11.57
N GLY A 3 -2.05 -5.69 -12.45
CA GLY A 3 -1.79 -5.87 -13.88
C GLY A 3 -1.56 -4.57 -14.63
N GLU A 4 -2.28 -3.51 -14.24
CA GLU A 4 -2.19 -2.21 -14.90
C GLU A 4 -2.43 -1.03 -13.95
N TRP A 5 -1.92 0.13 -14.30
CA TRP A 5 -2.19 1.39 -13.63
C TRP A 5 -2.74 2.40 -14.63
N LYS A 6 -4.01 2.81 -14.46
CA LYS A 6 -4.73 3.73 -15.36
C LYS A 6 -4.72 3.27 -16.83
N GLY A 7 -4.96 1.98 -17.06
CA GLY A 7 -4.97 1.40 -18.39
C GLY A 7 -3.59 1.14 -19.01
N SER A 8 -2.50 1.40 -18.28
CA SER A 8 -1.15 1.09 -18.74
C SER A 8 -0.64 -0.18 -18.05
N PRO A 9 -0.19 -1.21 -18.81
CA PRO A 9 0.39 -2.42 -18.24
C PRO A 9 1.56 -2.11 -17.32
N LEU A 10 1.66 -2.86 -16.23
CA LEU A 10 2.78 -2.79 -15.30
C LEU A 10 3.74 -3.95 -15.59
N GLY A 11 5.02 -3.64 -15.81
CA GLY A 11 6.02 -4.64 -16.17
C GLY A 11 6.14 -5.77 -15.15
N GLY A 12 5.98 -7.03 -15.59
CA GLY A 12 6.09 -8.22 -14.74
C GLY A 12 4.89 -8.48 -13.82
N ALA A 13 3.81 -7.70 -13.94
CA ALA A 13 2.64 -7.89 -13.07
C ALA A 13 1.67 -8.97 -13.55
N GLN A 14 1.69 -9.32 -14.83
CA GLN A 14 0.73 -10.27 -15.39
C GLN A 14 0.90 -11.67 -14.79
N GLU A 15 2.13 -12.12 -14.59
CA GLU A 15 2.42 -13.42 -13.96
C GLU A 15 1.79 -13.55 -12.57
N PHE A 16 1.78 -12.46 -11.78
CA PHE A 16 1.12 -12.42 -10.47
C PHE A 16 -0.40 -12.47 -10.59
N VAL A 17 -0.96 -11.75 -11.56
CA VAL A 17 -2.41 -11.76 -11.82
C VAL A 17 -2.85 -13.15 -12.22
N ASP A 18 -2.13 -13.81 -13.14
CA ASP A 18 -2.44 -15.14 -13.61
C ASP A 18 -2.31 -16.20 -12.51
N ALA A 19 -1.25 -16.11 -11.67
CA ALA A 19 -1.07 -17.02 -10.55
C ALA A 19 -2.25 -16.95 -9.57
N TYR A 20 -2.66 -15.77 -9.14
CA TYR A 20 -3.81 -15.60 -8.24
C TYR A 20 -5.16 -15.96 -8.86
N THR A 21 -5.28 -15.84 -10.19
CA THR A 21 -6.51 -16.21 -10.90
C THR A 21 -6.66 -17.73 -10.99
N ASN A 22 -5.54 -18.43 -11.17
CA ASN A 22 -5.50 -19.87 -11.36
C ASN A 22 -5.45 -20.66 -10.05
N ASP A 23 -4.86 -20.07 -8.99
CA ASP A 23 -4.71 -20.70 -7.68
C ASP A 23 -4.92 -19.67 -6.55
N PRO A 24 -6.08 -19.71 -5.84
CA PRO A 24 -6.36 -18.83 -4.71
C PRO A 24 -5.40 -18.98 -3.52
N GLU A 25 -4.72 -20.14 -3.39
CA GLU A 25 -3.74 -20.39 -2.33
C GLU A 25 -2.36 -19.83 -2.65
N THR A 26 -2.21 -19.11 -3.76
CA THR A 26 -0.95 -18.50 -4.18
C THR A 26 -0.37 -17.59 -3.09
N ASP A 27 0.86 -17.87 -2.69
CA ASP A 27 1.59 -17.04 -1.72
C ASP A 27 2.45 -16.00 -2.44
N PHE A 28 2.01 -14.74 -2.39
CA PHE A 28 2.74 -13.60 -2.96
C PHE A 28 4.19 -13.49 -2.48
N HIS A 29 4.45 -13.81 -1.20
CA HIS A 29 5.82 -13.70 -0.67
C HIS A 29 6.73 -14.80 -1.20
N THR A 30 6.21 -15.99 -1.44
CA THR A 30 6.94 -17.09 -2.08
C THR A 30 7.25 -16.75 -3.53
N MET A 31 6.28 -16.28 -4.31
CA MET A 31 6.51 -15.85 -5.68
C MET A 31 7.61 -14.78 -5.78
N VAL A 32 7.56 -13.77 -4.92
CA VAL A 32 8.59 -12.71 -4.91
C VAL A 32 9.94 -13.27 -4.47
N ALA A 33 9.98 -14.20 -3.51
CA ALA A 33 11.21 -14.84 -3.07
C ALA A 33 11.90 -15.58 -4.23
N GLU A 34 11.16 -16.34 -5.00
CA GLU A 34 11.63 -17.06 -6.18
C GLU A 34 12.11 -16.11 -7.28
N MET A 35 11.29 -15.12 -7.64
CA MET A 35 11.64 -14.14 -8.67
C MET A 35 12.87 -13.33 -8.31
N ALA A 36 12.99 -12.87 -7.07
CA ALA A 36 14.10 -12.06 -6.61
C ALA A 36 15.32 -12.89 -6.16
N GLN A 37 15.18 -14.22 -6.08
CA GLN A 37 16.21 -15.15 -5.61
C GLN A 37 16.69 -14.82 -4.18
N ILE A 38 15.76 -14.54 -3.29
CA ILE A 38 15.98 -14.22 -1.88
C ILE A 38 15.16 -15.15 -0.97
N PRO A 39 15.57 -15.35 0.30
CA PRO A 39 14.78 -16.12 1.25
C PRO A 39 13.36 -15.54 1.44
N ARG A 40 12.34 -16.39 1.57
CA ARG A 40 10.93 -15.97 1.75
C ARG A 40 10.73 -14.98 2.92
N LYS A 41 11.49 -15.14 4.01
CA LYS A 41 11.47 -14.21 5.16
C LYS A 41 11.88 -12.80 4.74
N GLN A 42 12.94 -12.68 3.94
CA GLN A 42 13.40 -11.40 3.40
C GLN A 42 12.40 -10.84 2.39
N ALA A 43 11.85 -11.69 1.49
CA ALA A 43 10.81 -11.29 0.55
C ALA A 43 9.58 -10.74 1.27
N LYS A 44 9.10 -11.36 2.35
CA LYS A 44 8.00 -10.84 3.17
C LYS A 44 8.32 -9.46 3.74
N THR A 45 9.48 -9.29 4.32
CA THR A 45 9.91 -8.03 4.93
C THR A 45 10.04 -6.92 3.88
N ILE A 46 10.67 -7.20 2.74
CA ILE A 46 10.85 -6.21 1.68
C ILE A 46 9.54 -5.86 0.98
N ASN A 47 8.66 -6.83 0.72
CA ASN A 47 7.34 -6.60 0.14
C ASN A 47 6.50 -5.66 1.01
N LEU A 48 6.37 -5.99 2.29
CA LEU A 48 5.65 -5.15 3.24
C LEU A 48 6.34 -3.79 3.38
N GLY A 49 7.66 -3.78 3.52
CA GLY A 49 8.44 -2.57 3.64
C GLY A 49 8.25 -1.61 2.47
N MET A 50 8.33 -2.09 1.25
CA MET A 50 8.10 -1.27 0.06
C MET A 50 6.68 -0.71 0.02
N MET A 51 5.67 -1.53 0.29
CA MET A 51 4.27 -1.07 0.31
C MET A 51 4.01 -0.02 1.41
N TYR A 52 4.74 -0.07 2.52
CA TYR A 52 4.66 0.91 3.61
C TYR A 52 5.60 2.11 3.45
N GLY A 53 6.36 2.17 2.35
CA GLY A 53 7.30 3.27 2.08
C GLY A 53 8.55 3.23 2.97
N MET A 54 9.01 2.05 3.32
CA MET A 54 10.23 1.83 4.09
C MET A 54 11.46 2.26 3.28
N GLY A 55 12.36 3.02 3.90
CA GLY A 55 13.66 3.34 3.31
C GLY A 55 14.71 2.28 3.61
N VAL A 56 15.82 2.31 2.86
CA VAL A 56 16.93 1.34 2.96
C VAL A 56 17.47 1.22 4.39
N LYS A 57 17.64 2.31 5.11
CA LYS A 57 18.13 2.30 6.51
C LYS A 57 17.24 1.44 7.41
N LYS A 58 15.92 1.61 7.34
CA LYS A 58 14.99 0.82 8.15
C LYS A 58 14.95 -0.65 7.70
N LEU A 59 15.15 -0.92 6.40
CA LEU A 59 15.25 -2.27 5.89
C LEU A 59 16.50 -2.97 6.43
N SER A 60 17.66 -2.29 6.44
CA SER A 60 18.90 -2.81 7.01
C SER A 60 18.73 -3.18 8.49
N GLU A 61 18.12 -2.29 9.28
CA GLU A 61 17.80 -2.54 10.69
C GLU A 61 16.87 -3.75 10.90
N GLN A 62 15.87 -3.95 10.03
CA GLN A 62 14.92 -5.06 10.15
C GLN A 62 15.45 -6.42 9.71
N LEU A 63 16.38 -6.42 8.79
CA LEU A 63 16.99 -7.66 8.25
C LEU A 63 18.36 -7.96 8.87
N ASP A 64 18.84 -7.09 9.75
CA ASP A 64 20.19 -7.17 10.35
C ASP A 64 21.28 -7.26 9.26
N LEU A 65 21.20 -6.34 8.29
CA LEU A 65 22.10 -6.21 7.16
C LEU A 65 22.86 -4.89 7.21
N GLU A 66 24.06 -4.86 6.64
CA GLU A 66 24.73 -3.59 6.36
C GLU A 66 23.93 -2.74 5.37
N ILE A 67 24.08 -1.41 5.43
CA ILE A 67 23.30 -0.48 4.58
C ILE A 67 23.52 -0.75 3.09
N ASP A 68 24.74 -1.07 2.68
CA ASP A 68 25.06 -1.36 1.28
C ASP A 68 24.46 -2.69 0.82
N GLU A 69 24.40 -3.70 1.70
CA GLU A 69 23.71 -4.95 1.42
C GLU A 69 22.20 -4.76 1.28
N ALA A 70 21.58 -3.99 2.19
CA ALA A 70 20.15 -3.64 2.10
C ALA A 70 19.82 -2.83 0.85
N LYS A 71 20.72 -1.96 0.40
CA LYS A 71 20.61 -1.21 -0.86
C LYS A 71 20.67 -2.15 -2.06
N SER A 72 21.68 -3.02 -2.12
CA SER A 72 21.83 -4.03 -3.18
C SER A 72 20.60 -4.94 -3.26
N LEU A 73 20.09 -5.41 -2.12
CA LEU A 73 18.88 -6.22 -2.02
C LEU A 73 17.66 -5.47 -2.55
N THR A 74 17.52 -4.18 -2.23
CA THR A 74 16.43 -3.33 -2.74
C THR A 74 16.51 -3.16 -4.25
N GLU A 75 17.70 -2.97 -4.79
CA GLU A 75 17.93 -2.84 -6.24
C GLU A 75 17.62 -4.16 -6.96
N GLN A 76 18.08 -5.28 -6.43
CA GLN A 76 17.76 -6.62 -6.94
C GLN A 76 16.25 -6.87 -6.94
N TYR A 77 15.57 -6.57 -5.84
CA TYR A 77 14.11 -6.68 -5.74
C TYR A 77 13.40 -5.85 -6.82
N HIS A 78 13.77 -4.57 -6.99
CA HIS A 78 13.14 -3.71 -7.98
C HIS A 78 13.45 -4.10 -9.42
N SER A 79 14.58 -4.73 -9.69
CA SER A 79 14.90 -5.25 -11.03
C SER A 79 14.07 -6.47 -11.40
N ARG A 80 13.75 -7.32 -10.41
CA ARG A 80 12.98 -8.56 -10.60
C ARG A 80 11.47 -8.35 -10.46
N VAL A 81 11.06 -7.37 -9.65
CA VAL A 81 9.64 -7.04 -9.37
C VAL A 81 9.36 -5.56 -9.71
N PRO A 82 9.54 -5.14 -10.97
CA PRO A 82 9.52 -3.72 -11.35
C PRO A 82 8.14 -3.06 -11.18
N PHE A 83 7.05 -3.82 -11.26
CA PHE A 83 5.69 -3.29 -11.15
C PHE A 83 5.43 -2.64 -9.78
N VAL A 84 6.04 -3.11 -8.69
CA VAL A 84 5.87 -2.52 -7.36
C VAL A 84 6.37 -1.07 -7.35
N LYS A 85 7.58 -0.82 -7.87
CA LYS A 85 8.15 0.52 -7.98
C LYS A 85 7.35 1.42 -8.94
N GLN A 86 6.90 0.87 -10.06
CA GLN A 86 6.07 1.58 -11.03
C GLN A 86 4.73 2.01 -10.41
N LEU A 87 4.07 1.09 -9.70
CA LEU A 87 2.81 1.36 -9.02
C LEU A 87 2.97 2.42 -7.92
N MET A 88 3.98 2.28 -7.05
CA MET A 88 4.27 3.28 -6.01
C MET A 88 4.45 4.68 -6.60
N SER A 89 5.28 4.79 -7.62
CA SER A 89 5.56 6.07 -8.28
C SER A 89 4.33 6.61 -9.02
N GLY A 90 3.55 5.75 -9.65
CA GLY A 90 2.31 6.09 -10.35
C GLY A 90 1.26 6.66 -9.41
N VAL A 91 1.03 5.97 -8.28
CA VAL A 91 0.05 6.39 -7.26
C VAL A 91 0.48 7.71 -6.62
N SER A 92 1.75 7.84 -6.20
CA SER A 92 2.27 9.08 -5.59
C SER A 92 2.13 10.27 -6.54
N ARG A 93 2.60 10.15 -7.78
CA ARG A 93 2.46 11.20 -8.81
C ARG A 93 0.99 11.55 -9.10
N SER A 94 0.09 10.56 -9.04
CA SER A 94 -1.34 10.80 -9.22
C SER A 94 -1.93 11.69 -8.13
N VAL A 95 -1.47 11.53 -6.87
CA VAL A 95 -1.86 12.40 -5.76
C VAL A 95 -1.33 13.82 -5.94
N ASP A 96 -0.06 13.95 -6.31
CA ASP A 96 0.59 15.26 -6.47
C ASP A 96 -0.02 16.09 -7.61
N LYS A 97 -0.43 15.43 -8.71
CA LYS A 97 -1.02 16.08 -9.87
C LYS A 97 -2.49 16.52 -9.68
N LYS A 98 -3.22 15.93 -8.73
CA LYS A 98 -4.60 16.30 -8.47
C LYS A 98 -4.68 17.51 -7.55
N GLU A 99 -5.57 18.44 -7.86
CA GLU A 99 -5.83 19.63 -7.06
C GLU A 99 -6.23 19.26 -5.62
N ASP A 100 -7.15 18.31 -5.46
CA ASP A 100 -7.62 17.85 -4.14
C ASP A 100 -6.67 16.86 -3.46
N GLY A 101 -5.57 16.47 -4.11
CA GLY A 101 -4.56 15.56 -3.57
C GLY A 101 -5.14 14.25 -3.06
N SER A 102 -6.09 13.66 -3.77
CA SER A 102 -6.80 12.46 -3.31
C SER A 102 -6.52 11.21 -4.16
N ILE A 103 -6.64 10.07 -3.49
CA ILE A 103 -6.81 8.75 -4.12
C ILE A 103 -8.17 8.18 -3.70
N ARG A 104 -8.65 7.19 -4.45
CA ARG A 104 -9.90 6.48 -4.13
C ARG A 104 -9.63 5.00 -3.95
N SER A 105 -10.22 4.41 -2.90
CA SER A 105 -10.30 2.98 -2.68
C SER A 105 -11.17 2.29 -3.74
N LEU A 106 -11.23 0.95 -3.72
CA LEU A 106 -12.05 0.14 -4.64
C LEU A 106 -13.52 0.56 -4.67
N LYS A 107 -14.10 0.92 -3.52
CA LYS A 107 -15.50 1.38 -3.41
C LYS A 107 -15.64 2.91 -3.54
N GLY A 108 -14.61 3.60 -4.05
CA GLY A 108 -14.64 5.03 -4.35
C GLY A 108 -14.42 5.96 -3.16
N ARG A 109 -14.14 5.45 -1.97
CA ARG A 109 -13.88 6.26 -0.77
C ARG A 109 -12.59 7.06 -0.92
N LYS A 110 -12.66 8.36 -0.65
CA LYS A 110 -11.52 9.28 -0.80
C LYS A 110 -10.58 9.23 0.39
N CYS A 111 -9.27 9.07 0.09
CA CYS A 111 -8.18 9.37 1.01
C CYS A 111 -7.45 10.62 0.51
N ARG A 112 -7.32 11.63 1.37
CA ARG A 112 -6.74 12.94 1.02
C ARG A 112 -5.35 13.12 1.63
N PHE A 113 -4.49 13.83 0.88
CA PHE A 113 -3.16 14.27 1.29
C PHE A 113 -3.16 15.81 1.30
N ASN A 114 -3.69 16.39 2.36
CA ASN A 114 -3.93 17.82 2.50
C ASN A 114 -2.90 18.55 3.36
N LEU A 115 -1.84 17.86 3.77
CA LEU A 115 -0.71 18.46 4.46
C LEU A 115 0.40 18.79 3.47
N PHE A 116 1.11 19.88 3.75
CA PHE A 116 2.19 20.42 2.93
C PHE A 116 3.44 20.66 3.78
N GLU A 117 4.59 20.52 3.17
CA GLU A 117 5.90 20.78 3.76
C GLU A 117 6.79 21.55 2.79
N PRO A 118 7.72 22.39 3.28
CA PRO A 118 8.63 23.15 2.41
C PRO A 118 9.67 22.23 1.78
N LEU A 119 10.09 22.57 0.56
CA LEU A 119 11.24 21.96 -0.10
C LEU A 119 12.54 22.57 0.45
N GLY A 120 13.57 21.74 0.62
CA GLY A 120 14.92 22.20 0.95
C GLY A 120 15.17 22.53 2.44
N TYR A 121 14.21 22.32 3.32
CA TYR A 121 14.38 22.53 4.77
C TYR A 121 14.75 21.22 5.47
N GLU A 122 15.73 21.26 6.36
CA GLU A 122 16.12 20.09 7.17
C GLU A 122 15.06 19.77 8.22
N LEU A 123 14.63 20.79 8.99
CA LEU A 123 13.54 20.67 9.96
C LEU A 123 12.25 21.17 9.35
N LYS A 124 11.39 20.23 8.98
CA LYS A 124 10.12 20.54 8.33
C LYS A 124 8.97 19.85 9.07
N LYS A 125 7.89 20.60 9.25
CA LYS A 125 6.63 20.09 9.80
C LYS A 125 5.57 20.12 8.72
N ALA A 126 4.89 18.99 8.54
CA ALA A 126 3.76 18.91 7.63
C ALA A 126 2.52 19.55 8.27
N MET A 127 1.88 20.50 7.58
CA MET A 127 0.74 21.26 8.06
C MET A 127 -0.21 21.63 6.90
N PRO A 128 -1.44 22.09 7.16
CA PRO A 128 -2.34 22.59 6.15
C PRO A 128 -1.70 23.69 5.29
N LYS A 129 -2.05 23.76 4.00
CA LYS A 129 -1.39 24.67 3.03
C LYS A 129 -1.35 26.13 3.48
N LYS A 130 -2.46 26.62 4.09
CA LYS A 130 -2.56 27.98 4.58
C LYS A 130 -1.55 28.26 5.71
N GLU A 131 -1.45 27.33 6.65
CA GLU A 131 -0.49 27.41 7.76
C GLU A 131 0.96 27.30 7.26
N ALA A 132 1.22 26.39 6.30
CA ALA A 132 2.54 26.23 5.70
C ALA A 132 3.01 27.52 5.03
N LYS A 133 2.13 28.22 4.31
CA LYS A 133 2.44 29.54 3.72
C LYS A 133 2.70 30.61 4.76
N ALA A 134 1.91 30.65 5.83
CA ALA A 134 2.10 31.59 6.92
C ALA A 134 3.42 31.34 7.68
N THR A 135 3.81 30.08 7.85
CA THR A 135 5.01 29.68 8.60
C THR A 135 6.30 29.84 7.78
N TYR A 136 6.28 29.44 6.50
CA TYR A 136 7.48 29.36 5.67
C TYR A 136 7.58 30.47 4.61
N GLY A 137 6.54 31.30 4.49
CA GLY A 137 6.45 32.38 3.50
C GLY A 137 5.71 31.98 2.23
N ASP A 138 5.02 32.93 1.62
CA ASP A 138 4.18 32.70 0.43
C ASP A 138 4.97 32.26 -0.82
N THR A 139 6.23 32.67 -0.91
CA THR A 139 7.14 32.35 -2.03
C THR A 139 7.87 31.03 -1.86
N THR A 140 7.82 30.42 -0.66
CA THR A 140 8.50 29.14 -0.40
C THR A 140 7.83 28.01 -1.18
N PRO A 141 8.59 27.23 -1.99
CA PRO A 141 8.07 26.09 -2.70
C PRO A 141 7.57 25.02 -1.71
N LEU A 142 6.30 24.68 -1.80
CA LEU A 142 5.66 23.65 -0.98
C LEU A 142 5.35 22.40 -1.81
N ARG A 143 5.55 21.22 -1.18
CA ARG A 143 5.09 19.96 -1.72
C ARG A 143 4.08 19.30 -0.79
N ARG A 144 3.26 18.39 -1.32
CA ARG A 144 2.40 17.56 -0.47
C ARG A 144 3.23 16.61 0.39
N ALA A 145 2.93 16.57 1.67
CA ALA A 145 3.60 15.68 2.61
C ALA A 145 3.01 14.25 2.52
N PHE A 146 3.85 13.28 2.82
CA PHE A 146 3.49 11.86 2.97
C PHE A 146 2.92 11.18 1.72
N THR A 147 3.09 11.73 0.51
CA THR A 147 2.57 11.12 -0.72
C THR A 147 3.20 9.76 -1.02
N TYR A 148 4.38 9.47 -0.49
CA TYR A 148 5.01 8.15 -0.54
C TYR A 148 4.18 7.05 0.15
N LYS A 149 3.27 7.42 1.07
CA LYS A 149 2.32 6.49 1.72
C LYS A 149 1.06 6.22 0.89
N ALA A 150 0.95 6.82 -0.30
CA ALA A 150 -0.29 6.78 -1.07
C ALA A 150 -0.66 5.35 -1.49
N LEU A 151 0.29 4.52 -1.93
CA LEU A 151 0.04 3.12 -2.27
C LEU A 151 -0.47 2.34 -1.05
N ASN A 152 0.20 2.48 0.10
CA ASN A 152 -0.25 1.83 1.33
C ASN A 152 -1.70 2.23 1.69
N ARG A 153 -2.02 3.53 1.66
CA ARG A 153 -3.38 4.00 1.93
C ARG A 153 -4.40 3.47 0.93
N LEU A 154 -4.04 3.35 -0.35
CA LEU A 154 -4.90 2.76 -1.36
C LEU A 154 -5.22 1.30 -1.04
N ILE A 155 -4.20 0.49 -0.73
CA ILE A 155 -4.35 -0.93 -0.40
C ILE A 155 -5.17 -1.10 0.87
N GLN A 156 -4.78 -0.44 1.96
CA GLN A 156 -5.45 -0.56 3.26
C GLN A 156 -6.91 -0.08 3.22
N ALA A 157 -7.18 1.03 2.53
CA ALA A 157 -8.54 1.52 2.36
C ALA A 157 -9.39 0.55 1.52
N SER A 158 -8.80 -0.08 0.51
CA SER A 158 -9.51 -1.06 -0.33
C SER A 158 -9.77 -2.36 0.41
N ALA A 159 -8.83 -2.86 1.21
CA ALA A 159 -9.03 -4.00 2.10
C ALA A 159 -10.16 -3.73 3.11
N ALA A 160 -10.15 -2.55 3.75
CA ALA A 160 -11.23 -2.15 4.64
C ALA A 160 -12.59 -2.00 3.93
N ASP A 161 -12.61 -1.66 2.65
CA ASP A 161 -13.85 -1.66 1.86
C ASP A 161 -14.38 -3.08 1.62
N MET A 162 -13.49 -4.06 1.42
CA MET A 162 -13.86 -5.48 1.28
C MET A 162 -14.49 -6.02 2.57
N THR A 163 -13.85 -5.79 3.72
CA THR A 163 -14.40 -6.22 5.02
C THR A 163 -15.76 -5.58 5.29
N LYS A 164 -15.92 -4.29 4.99
CA LYS A 164 -17.22 -3.61 5.14
C LYS A 164 -18.29 -4.16 4.21
N GLN A 165 -17.92 -4.51 2.98
CA GLN A 165 -18.85 -5.14 2.06
C GLN A 165 -19.28 -6.52 2.59
N ALA A 166 -18.34 -7.33 3.06
CA ALA A 166 -18.64 -8.62 3.66
C ALA A 166 -19.61 -8.51 4.85
N MET A 167 -19.48 -7.46 5.68
CA MET A 167 -20.45 -7.18 6.76
C MET A 167 -21.86 -6.91 6.22
N VAL A 168 -21.97 -6.14 5.13
CA VAL A 168 -23.27 -5.86 4.50
C VAL A 168 -23.85 -7.14 3.90
N ASP A 169 -23.03 -7.89 3.16
CA ASP A 169 -23.47 -9.12 2.50
C ASP A 169 -23.94 -10.17 3.52
N LEU A 170 -23.25 -10.33 4.65
CA LEU A 170 -23.67 -11.19 5.75
C LEU A 170 -25.01 -10.71 6.34
N TYR A 171 -25.15 -9.41 6.59
CA TYR A 171 -26.39 -8.87 7.13
C TYR A 171 -27.57 -9.05 6.19
N GLU A 172 -27.39 -8.87 4.88
CA GLU A 172 -28.40 -9.09 3.85
C GLU A 172 -28.76 -10.58 3.71
N ALA A 173 -27.80 -11.49 3.98
CA ALA A 173 -28.04 -12.92 4.05
C ALA A 173 -28.77 -13.38 5.34
N GLY A 174 -29.06 -12.45 6.25
CA GLY A 174 -29.75 -12.74 7.52
C GLY A 174 -28.81 -13.06 8.69
N GLU A 175 -27.50 -13.01 8.46
CA GLU A 175 -26.49 -13.20 9.49
C GLU A 175 -26.14 -11.85 10.16
N ARG A 176 -25.82 -11.88 11.44
CA ARG A 176 -25.46 -10.67 12.20
C ARG A 176 -24.01 -10.69 12.62
N PRO A 177 -23.11 -9.93 11.94
CA PRO A 177 -21.76 -9.72 12.45
C PRO A 177 -21.83 -8.98 13.79
N LEU A 178 -21.26 -9.60 14.83
CA LEU A 178 -21.25 -9.05 16.20
C LEU A 178 -19.92 -8.37 16.53
N LEU A 179 -18.84 -8.81 15.91
CA LEU A 179 -17.48 -8.34 16.17
C LEU A 179 -16.69 -8.26 14.88
N GLN A 180 -15.94 -7.19 14.72
CA GLN A 180 -14.91 -7.07 13.68
C GLN A 180 -13.56 -6.85 14.36
N VAL A 181 -12.59 -7.70 14.03
CA VAL A 181 -11.19 -7.55 14.45
C VAL A 181 -10.32 -7.61 13.20
N HIS A 182 -9.79 -6.46 12.77
CA HIS A 182 -9.03 -6.30 11.51
C HIS A 182 -9.83 -6.79 10.29
N ASP A 183 -9.49 -7.94 9.74
CA ASP A 183 -10.06 -8.62 8.57
C ASP A 183 -10.96 -9.80 8.94
N GLU A 184 -11.13 -10.08 10.22
CA GLU A 184 -12.01 -11.12 10.74
C GLU A 184 -13.37 -10.57 11.15
N LEU A 185 -14.43 -11.36 10.87
CA LEU A 185 -15.80 -11.09 11.29
C LEU A 185 -16.31 -12.22 12.16
N GLY A 186 -16.71 -11.89 13.38
CA GLY A 186 -17.32 -12.82 14.33
C GLY A 186 -18.84 -12.76 14.24
N CYS A 187 -19.48 -13.89 13.96
CA CYS A 187 -20.93 -14.06 13.97
C CYS A 187 -21.35 -15.05 15.05
N SER A 188 -22.56 -14.89 15.58
CA SER A 188 -23.18 -15.89 16.41
C SER A 188 -23.87 -16.94 15.54
N VAL A 189 -23.66 -18.21 15.84
CA VAL A 189 -24.31 -19.32 15.15
C VAL A 189 -25.21 -20.10 16.12
N ARG A 190 -26.30 -20.67 15.62
CA ARG A 190 -27.26 -21.42 16.43
C ARG A 190 -26.72 -22.80 16.83
N ASP A 191 -26.03 -23.44 15.94
CA ASP A 191 -25.45 -24.77 16.08
C ASP A 191 -24.29 -25.00 15.10
N LEU A 192 -23.65 -26.18 15.16
CA LEU A 192 -22.54 -26.54 14.28
C LEU A 192 -22.95 -26.70 12.80
N ALA A 193 -24.21 -26.99 12.50
CA ALA A 193 -24.70 -27.07 11.13
C ALA A 193 -24.81 -25.66 10.51
N HIS A 194 -25.21 -24.68 11.30
CA HIS A 194 -25.24 -23.26 10.91
C HIS A 194 -23.85 -22.66 10.76
N ALA A 195 -22.81 -23.21 11.42
CA ALA A 195 -21.43 -22.74 11.34
C ALA A 195 -20.70 -23.18 10.07
N LYS A 196 -21.25 -24.11 9.28
CA LYS A 196 -20.69 -24.63 8.02
C LYS A 196 -21.30 -23.95 6.82
#